data_bd8a8c1df7f3ec2ac7ec9cc5033da7ee
#
_entry.id   bd8a8c1df7f3ec2ac7ec9cc5033da7ee
#
_cell.length_a   1.000
_cell.length_b   1.000
_cell.length_c   1.000
_cell.angle_alpha   90.00
_cell.angle_beta   90.00
_cell.angle_gamma   90.00
#
_symmetry.space_group_name_H-M   'P 1'
#
loop_
_entity.id
_entity.type
_entity.pdbx_description
1 polymer ?
#
loop_
_entity_poly.entity_id
_entity_poly.type
_entity_poly.pdbx_seq_one_letter_code
_entity_poly.pdbx_strand_id
1 'polypeptide(L)'
;MKIDRLIGILSILLQQDKVTAPFLAEKFEVSRRTINRDIEDLCKAGIPLITSQGVNGGISIMEGYKIDSTLLTSADMQAILAGLRSLDSVSGTNRYAQLMEKLSVGASDLLPGGQHILIDLSSWSKTALSPKIELIHGAIEYGRCVSFQYYAPKGESSRLIEPYYLIFRWASWYVWGYCRERKDYRLFKLNRMTELRMEEPFEKQAAPLPDLSNETVFPHSHLVKALIAPEYRWRLIEEYGSDCFTPQEDGKLLFSFGFTDEDTILGWILSFQGGAELLEPAALRKRLIAFGQMLQKQYSDS
;
A
#
# COMPACT_ATOMS: atom_id res chain seq x y z
N MET A 1 -5.55 -12.76 -18.58
CA MET A 1 -4.93 -11.49 -19.10
C MET A 1 -3.64 -11.84 -19.87
N LYS A 2 -3.06 -10.90 -20.68
CA LYS A 2 -1.85 -11.20 -21.51
C LYS A 2 -0.64 -11.54 -20.63
N ILE A 3 -0.40 -10.78 -19.57
CA ILE A 3 0.76 -10.97 -18.69
C ILE A 3 0.72 -12.34 -18.00
N ASP A 4 -0.43 -12.77 -17.51
CA ASP A 4 -0.58 -14.09 -16.87
C ASP A 4 -0.24 -15.22 -17.84
N ARG A 5 -0.60 -15.05 -19.12
CA ARG A 5 -0.28 -16.02 -20.17
C ARG A 5 1.20 -16.03 -20.51
N LEU A 6 1.86 -14.87 -20.62
CA LEU A 6 3.30 -14.78 -20.84
C LEU A 6 4.10 -15.48 -19.74
N ILE A 7 3.74 -15.22 -18.47
CA ILE A 7 4.35 -15.90 -17.30
C ILE A 7 4.07 -17.40 -17.34
N GLY A 8 2.84 -17.81 -17.65
CA GLY A 8 2.46 -19.22 -17.77
C GLY A 8 3.22 -19.95 -18.90
N ILE A 9 3.40 -19.32 -20.06
CA ILE A 9 4.21 -19.87 -21.17
C ILE A 9 5.67 -20.04 -20.73
N LEU A 10 6.24 -19.02 -20.07
CA LEU A 10 7.61 -19.06 -19.58
C LEU A 10 7.80 -20.18 -18.54
N SER A 11 6.88 -20.31 -17.56
CA SER A 11 6.92 -21.38 -16.58
C SER A 11 6.91 -22.77 -17.22
N ILE A 12 6.12 -22.98 -18.26
CA ILE A 12 6.06 -24.28 -18.96
C ILE A 12 7.38 -24.54 -19.69
N LEU A 13 7.94 -23.52 -20.38
CA LEU A 13 9.21 -23.64 -21.09
C LEU A 13 10.41 -23.87 -20.18
N LEU A 14 10.33 -23.44 -18.90
CA LEU A 14 11.35 -23.72 -17.90
C LEU A 14 11.25 -25.14 -17.32
N GLN A 15 10.06 -25.76 -17.36
CA GLN A 15 9.82 -27.11 -16.84
C GLN A 15 9.92 -28.19 -17.91
N GLN A 16 9.77 -27.83 -19.17
CA GLN A 16 9.77 -28.77 -20.29
C GLN A 16 10.81 -28.32 -21.33
N ASP A 17 11.66 -29.25 -21.75
CA ASP A 17 12.71 -28.96 -22.74
C ASP A 17 12.14 -28.40 -24.06
N LYS A 18 10.92 -28.81 -24.43
CA LYS A 18 10.27 -28.36 -25.64
C LYS A 18 8.73 -28.49 -25.55
N VAL A 19 8.01 -27.48 -26.02
CA VAL A 19 6.55 -27.49 -26.10
C VAL A 19 6.07 -27.00 -27.48
N THR A 20 4.89 -27.44 -27.91
CA THR A 20 4.34 -27.03 -29.20
C THR A 20 3.38 -25.84 -29.08
N ALA A 21 3.32 -24.98 -30.10
CA ALA A 21 2.35 -23.87 -30.14
C ALA A 21 0.88 -24.35 -30.06
N PRO A 22 0.46 -25.49 -30.68
CA PRO A 22 -0.86 -26.06 -30.45
C PRO A 22 -1.16 -26.40 -29.01
N PHE A 23 -0.23 -27.03 -28.29
CA PHE A 23 -0.39 -27.36 -26.86
C PHE A 23 -0.59 -26.11 -26.01
N LEU A 24 0.23 -25.07 -26.24
CA LEU A 24 0.08 -23.79 -25.54
C LEU A 24 -1.24 -23.10 -25.89
N ALA A 25 -1.66 -23.16 -27.16
CA ALA A 25 -2.92 -22.56 -27.60
C ALA A 25 -4.14 -23.21 -26.91
N GLU A 26 -4.15 -24.54 -26.79
CA GLU A 26 -5.16 -25.30 -26.09
C GLU A 26 -5.15 -24.99 -24.59
N LYS A 27 -3.96 -25.04 -23.97
CA LYS A 27 -3.82 -24.82 -22.52
C LYS A 27 -4.24 -23.45 -22.03
N PHE A 28 -4.01 -22.42 -22.85
CA PHE A 28 -4.36 -21.03 -22.52
C PHE A 28 -5.65 -20.55 -23.20
N GLU A 29 -6.38 -21.44 -23.89
CA GLU A 29 -7.65 -21.16 -24.59
C GLU A 29 -7.55 -19.97 -25.55
N VAL A 30 -6.45 -19.89 -26.32
CA VAL A 30 -6.20 -18.83 -27.30
C VAL A 30 -5.78 -19.41 -28.67
N SER A 31 -5.81 -18.56 -29.72
CA SER A 31 -5.35 -18.98 -31.04
C SER A 31 -3.83 -19.20 -31.08
N ARG A 32 -3.36 -20.07 -31.99
CA ARG A 32 -1.93 -20.25 -32.29
C ARG A 32 -1.26 -18.94 -32.67
N ARG A 33 -1.97 -18.04 -33.36
CA ARG A 33 -1.47 -16.71 -33.74
C ARG A 33 -1.19 -15.87 -32.49
N THR A 34 -2.04 -15.97 -31.46
CA THR A 34 -1.82 -15.30 -30.17
C THR A 34 -0.57 -15.84 -29.47
N ILE A 35 -0.39 -17.16 -29.43
CA ILE A 35 0.82 -17.78 -28.87
C ILE A 35 2.08 -17.33 -29.59
N ASN A 36 2.10 -17.32 -30.93
CA ASN A 36 3.27 -16.88 -31.69
C ASN A 36 3.62 -15.41 -31.37
N ARG A 37 2.63 -14.55 -31.24
CA ARG A 37 2.85 -13.16 -30.83
C ARG A 37 3.38 -13.05 -29.39
N ASP A 38 2.89 -13.87 -28.47
CA ASP A 38 3.39 -13.93 -27.10
C ASP A 38 4.86 -14.42 -27.06
N ILE A 39 5.24 -15.38 -27.89
CA ILE A 39 6.63 -15.84 -28.05
C ILE A 39 7.52 -14.72 -28.58
N GLU A 40 7.06 -13.96 -29.59
CA GLU A 40 7.79 -12.78 -30.09
C GLU A 40 7.97 -11.73 -28.99
N ASP A 41 6.96 -11.48 -28.18
CA ASP A 41 7.02 -10.52 -27.09
C ASP A 41 7.98 -10.97 -25.97
N LEU A 42 8.03 -12.27 -25.66
CA LEU A 42 9.03 -12.84 -24.75
C LEU A 42 10.46 -12.71 -25.31
N CYS A 43 10.65 -12.95 -26.62
CA CYS A 43 11.94 -12.74 -27.28
C CYS A 43 12.37 -11.26 -27.22
N LYS A 44 11.45 -10.31 -27.47
CA LYS A 44 11.71 -8.86 -27.33
C LYS A 44 12.04 -8.46 -25.90
N ALA A 45 11.52 -9.17 -24.92
CA ALA A 45 11.84 -8.98 -23.50
C ALA A 45 13.20 -9.57 -23.09
N GLY A 46 13.98 -10.11 -24.06
CA GLY A 46 15.34 -10.63 -23.83
C GLY A 46 15.40 -12.13 -23.49
N ILE A 47 14.29 -12.87 -23.60
CA ILE A 47 14.28 -14.32 -23.38
C ILE A 47 14.56 -15.02 -24.72
N PRO A 48 15.73 -15.71 -24.92
CA PRO A 48 16.07 -16.33 -26.18
C PRO A 48 15.30 -17.65 -26.34
N LEU A 49 14.16 -17.55 -27.06
CA LEU A 49 13.36 -18.71 -27.42
C LEU A 49 13.71 -19.16 -28.84
N ILE A 50 13.84 -20.48 -29.02
CA ILE A 50 14.04 -21.13 -30.32
C ILE A 50 12.72 -21.77 -30.75
N THR A 51 12.29 -21.44 -31.97
CA THR A 51 11.14 -22.07 -32.61
C THR A 51 11.62 -22.96 -33.74
N SER A 52 11.38 -24.27 -33.67
CA SER A 52 11.72 -25.23 -34.74
C SER A 52 10.45 -25.80 -35.37
N GLN A 53 10.46 -25.97 -36.71
CA GLN A 53 9.36 -26.55 -37.48
C GLN A 53 9.61 -28.03 -37.78
N GLY A 54 8.55 -28.79 -38.03
CA GLY A 54 8.62 -30.20 -38.43
C GLY A 54 7.99 -31.15 -37.40
N VAL A 55 8.09 -32.45 -37.64
CA VAL A 55 7.48 -33.51 -36.82
C VAL A 55 8.00 -33.47 -35.36
N ASN A 56 9.27 -33.10 -35.14
CA ASN A 56 9.88 -32.91 -33.84
C ASN A 56 10.06 -31.39 -33.52
N GLY A 57 9.28 -30.52 -34.18
CA GLY A 57 9.34 -29.09 -33.94
C GLY A 57 8.67 -28.65 -32.64
N GLY A 58 9.00 -27.47 -32.20
CA GLY A 58 8.42 -26.88 -31.00
C GLY A 58 9.12 -25.59 -30.59
N ILE A 59 8.75 -25.08 -29.46
CA ILE A 59 9.30 -23.88 -28.84
C ILE A 59 10.11 -24.35 -27.62
N SER A 60 11.36 -23.91 -27.52
CA SER A 60 12.27 -24.22 -26.41
C SER A 60 13.06 -22.96 -26.02
N ILE A 61 13.59 -22.95 -24.82
CA ILE A 61 14.60 -21.96 -24.43
C ILE A 61 15.94 -22.40 -25.03
N MET A 62 16.75 -21.44 -25.49
CA MET A 62 18.08 -21.72 -26.09
C MET A 62 18.93 -22.52 -25.10
N GLU A 63 19.58 -23.57 -25.61
CA GLU A 63 20.48 -24.41 -24.81
C GLU A 63 21.63 -23.58 -24.24
N GLY A 64 21.85 -23.63 -22.92
CA GLY A 64 22.81 -22.78 -22.22
C GLY A 64 22.25 -21.45 -21.73
N TYR A 65 21.05 -21.03 -22.14
CA TYR A 65 20.30 -19.98 -21.46
C TYR A 65 19.51 -20.61 -20.31
N LYS A 66 20.20 -20.89 -19.23
CA LYS A 66 19.51 -20.91 -17.95
C LYS A 66 19.14 -19.45 -17.68
N ILE A 67 17.86 -19.14 -17.47
CA ILE A 67 17.51 -17.99 -16.69
C ILE A 67 18.30 -18.24 -15.42
N ASP A 68 19.41 -17.50 -15.29
CA ASP A 68 20.28 -17.68 -14.16
C ASP A 68 19.38 -17.49 -12.94
N SER A 69 19.17 -18.57 -12.18
CA SER A 69 18.52 -18.51 -10.87
C SER A 69 19.30 -17.55 -9.95
N THR A 70 20.44 -17.05 -10.43
CA THR A 70 21.25 -15.99 -9.84
C THR A 70 20.63 -14.59 -9.93
N LEU A 71 19.59 -14.34 -10.77
CA LEU A 71 18.91 -13.05 -10.77
C LEU A 71 18.05 -12.81 -9.52
N LEU A 72 17.56 -13.87 -8.89
CA LEU A 72 16.82 -13.78 -7.64
C LEU A 72 17.38 -14.81 -6.67
N THR A 73 17.99 -14.36 -5.61
CA THR A 73 18.40 -15.23 -4.51
C THR A 73 17.17 -15.82 -3.81
N SER A 74 17.36 -16.88 -3.02
CA SER A 74 16.28 -17.41 -2.16
C SER A 74 15.71 -16.31 -1.24
N ALA A 75 16.55 -15.39 -0.78
CA ALA A 75 16.14 -14.25 0.04
C ALA A 75 15.29 -13.25 -0.77
N ASP A 76 15.65 -12.95 -2.02
CA ASP A 76 14.87 -12.08 -2.90
C ASP A 76 13.49 -12.69 -3.20
N MET A 77 13.44 -13.99 -3.49
CA MET A 77 12.19 -14.70 -3.71
C MET A 77 11.30 -14.68 -2.46
N GLN A 78 11.88 -14.90 -1.28
CA GLN A 78 11.15 -14.82 -0.01
C GLN A 78 10.60 -13.41 0.24
N ALA A 79 11.38 -12.35 -0.05
CA ALA A 79 10.95 -10.97 0.07
C ALA A 79 9.78 -10.65 -0.88
N ILE A 80 9.86 -11.12 -2.14
CA ILE A 80 8.78 -10.97 -3.12
C ILE A 80 7.51 -11.70 -2.66
N LEU A 81 7.64 -12.95 -2.20
CA LEU A 81 6.50 -13.73 -1.70
C LEU A 81 5.88 -13.11 -0.44
N ALA A 82 6.70 -12.57 0.48
CA ALA A 82 6.21 -11.85 1.65
C ALA A 82 5.44 -10.57 1.23
N GLY A 83 5.94 -9.82 0.25
CA GLY A 83 5.25 -8.66 -0.32
C GLY A 83 3.91 -9.02 -0.96
N LEU A 84 3.84 -10.10 -1.75
CA LEU A 84 2.60 -10.58 -2.38
C LEU A 84 1.57 -11.04 -1.34
N ARG A 85 2.00 -11.75 -0.29
CA ARG A 85 1.11 -12.15 0.82
C ARG A 85 0.55 -10.95 1.57
N SER A 86 1.36 -9.91 1.76
CA SER A 86 0.88 -8.68 2.40
C SER A 86 -0.25 -8.02 1.62
N LEU A 87 -0.21 -8.06 0.28
CA LEU A 87 -1.30 -7.57 -0.56
C LEU A 87 -2.57 -8.41 -0.44
N ASP A 88 -2.48 -9.74 -0.36
CA ASP A 88 -3.63 -10.62 -0.11
C ASP A 88 -4.25 -10.38 1.27
N SER A 89 -3.44 -10.08 2.29
CA SER A 89 -3.94 -9.79 3.65
C SER A 89 -4.85 -8.57 3.67
N VAL A 90 -4.66 -7.64 2.74
CA VAL A 90 -5.45 -6.40 2.62
C VAL A 90 -6.71 -6.58 1.80
N SER A 91 -6.59 -7.24 0.63
CA SER A 91 -7.71 -7.40 -0.30
C SER A 91 -8.71 -8.44 0.17
N GLY A 92 -8.32 -9.32 1.11
CA GLY A 92 -9.14 -10.46 1.52
C GLY A 92 -9.31 -11.50 0.40
N THR A 93 -8.57 -11.33 -0.71
CA THR A 93 -8.58 -12.25 -1.85
C THR A 93 -7.40 -13.20 -1.77
N ASN A 94 -7.50 -14.39 -2.36
CA ASN A 94 -6.40 -15.33 -2.57
C ASN A 94 -5.74 -15.15 -3.95
N ARG A 95 -5.82 -13.96 -4.53
CA ARG A 95 -5.36 -13.69 -5.89
C ARG A 95 -3.85 -13.93 -6.05
N TYR A 96 -3.08 -13.50 -5.07
CA TYR A 96 -1.63 -13.67 -5.06
C TYR A 96 -1.20 -15.04 -4.50
N ALA A 97 -2.03 -15.69 -3.66
CA ALA A 97 -1.79 -17.05 -3.18
C ALA A 97 -1.70 -18.05 -4.35
N GLN A 98 -2.58 -17.94 -5.35
CA GLN A 98 -2.51 -18.76 -6.57
C GLN A 98 -1.26 -18.48 -7.41
N LEU A 99 -0.81 -17.21 -7.46
CA LEU A 99 0.44 -16.83 -8.13
C LEU A 99 1.63 -17.40 -7.37
N MET A 100 1.63 -17.33 -6.03
CA MET A 100 2.66 -17.89 -5.18
C MET A 100 2.76 -19.41 -5.34
N GLU A 101 1.64 -20.12 -5.42
CA GLU A 101 1.62 -21.55 -5.67
C GLU A 101 2.26 -21.91 -7.02
N LYS A 102 1.98 -21.13 -8.06
CA LYS A 102 2.59 -21.30 -9.39
C LYS A 102 4.11 -20.99 -9.40
N LEU A 103 4.54 -20.01 -8.62
CA LEU A 103 5.94 -19.63 -8.49
C LEU A 103 6.72 -20.62 -7.61
N SER A 104 6.07 -21.25 -6.63
CA SER A 104 6.69 -22.20 -5.72
C SER A 104 6.85 -23.60 -6.32
N VAL A 105 6.07 -23.99 -7.33
CA VAL A 105 6.16 -25.30 -7.99
C VAL A 105 7.51 -25.51 -8.71
N GLY A 106 8.20 -24.43 -9.11
CA GLY A 106 9.58 -24.49 -9.64
C GLY A 106 10.68 -24.36 -8.58
N ALA A 107 10.32 -24.18 -7.32
CA ALA A 107 11.24 -23.86 -6.22
C ALA A 107 11.19 -24.91 -5.10
N SER A 108 10.86 -26.17 -5.41
CA SER A 108 10.73 -27.24 -4.42
C SER A 108 11.99 -27.48 -3.58
N ASP A 109 13.18 -27.08 -4.07
CA ASP A 109 14.44 -27.11 -3.32
C ASP A 109 14.78 -25.78 -2.61
N LEU A 110 13.95 -24.72 -2.79
CA LEU A 110 14.20 -23.37 -2.27
C LEU A 110 13.39 -23.02 -1.02
N LEU A 111 12.59 -23.95 -0.50
CA LEU A 111 11.76 -23.73 0.69
C LEU A 111 12.12 -24.67 1.87
N PRO A 112 13.39 -24.74 2.34
CA PRO A 112 13.64 -25.26 3.67
C PRO A 112 13.40 -24.13 4.67
N GLY A 113 12.33 -24.24 5.41
CA GLY A 113 12.08 -23.67 6.72
C GLY A 113 12.69 -22.30 7.04
N GLY A 114 11.88 -21.26 7.02
CA GLY A 114 12.32 -19.99 7.56
C GLY A 114 11.60 -18.76 7.03
N GLN A 115 10.27 -18.77 7.00
CA GLN A 115 9.57 -17.49 6.86
C GLN A 115 9.68 -16.73 8.19
N HIS A 116 10.70 -15.87 8.30
CA HIS A 116 10.94 -15.06 9.50
C HIS A 116 10.18 -13.74 9.47
N ILE A 117 9.61 -13.36 8.31
CA ILE A 117 8.86 -12.11 8.13
C ILE A 117 7.44 -12.45 7.70
N LEU A 118 6.47 -12.08 8.52
CA LEU A 118 5.04 -12.07 8.20
C LEU A 118 4.57 -10.62 8.17
N ILE A 119 4.07 -10.16 7.02
CA ILE A 119 3.50 -8.83 6.88
C ILE A 119 1.98 -8.99 6.78
N ASP A 120 1.26 -8.51 7.79
CA ASP A 120 -0.19 -8.40 7.79
C ASP A 120 -0.57 -6.91 7.72
N LEU A 121 -1.06 -6.47 6.59
CA LEU A 121 -1.55 -5.10 6.37
C LEU A 121 -3.05 -4.97 6.66
N SER A 122 -3.68 -6.00 7.20
CA SER A 122 -5.08 -5.93 7.58
C SER A 122 -5.27 -4.93 8.73
N SER A 123 -6.36 -4.17 8.67
CA SER A 123 -6.77 -3.28 9.75
C SER A 123 -7.89 -3.93 10.59
N TRP A 124 -8.14 -3.41 11.80
CA TRP A 124 -9.29 -3.82 12.62
C TRP A 124 -10.64 -3.70 11.89
N SER A 125 -10.71 -2.85 10.85
CA SER A 125 -11.87 -2.67 9.98
C SER A 125 -11.72 -3.40 8.64
N LYS A 126 -11.11 -4.58 8.63
CA LYS A 126 -10.81 -5.39 7.43
C LYS A 126 -12.04 -5.56 6.52
N THR A 127 -13.19 -5.88 7.09
CA THR A 127 -14.46 -6.06 6.37
C THR A 127 -14.98 -4.78 5.71
N ALA A 128 -14.58 -3.60 6.20
CA ALA A 128 -15.02 -2.33 5.66
C ALA A 128 -14.07 -1.76 4.58
N LEU A 129 -12.81 -2.21 4.53
CA LEU A 129 -11.79 -1.68 3.61
C LEU A 129 -11.67 -2.49 2.32
N SER A 130 -11.72 -3.82 2.38
CA SER A 130 -11.57 -4.68 1.20
C SER A 130 -12.53 -4.30 0.06
N PRO A 131 -13.85 -4.12 0.28
CA PRO A 131 -14.76 -3.74 -0.80
C PRO A 131 -14.43 -2.37 -1.41
N LYS A 132 -13.92 -1.42 -0.59
CA LYS A 132 -13.52 -0.09 -1.07
C LYS A 132 -12.28 -0.17 -1.95
N ILE A 133 -11.29 -0.98 -1.55
CA ILE A 133 -10.07 -1.20 -2.32
C ILE A 133 -10.40 -1.86 -3.66
N GLU A 134 -11.25 -2.89 -3.66
CA GLU A 134 -11.67 -3.58 -4.89
C GLU A 134 -12.42 -2.66 -5.84
N LEU A 135 -13.37 -1.87 -5.33
CA LEU A 135 -14.12 -0.92 -6.14
C LEU A 135 -13.19 0.13 -6.76
N ILE A 136 -12.31 0.74 -5.96
CA ILE A 136 -11.38 1.78 -6.45
C ILE A 136 -10.37 1.18 -7.42
N HIS A 137 -9.84 -0.03 -7.14
CA HIS A 137 -8.94 -0.72 -8.05
C HIS A 137 -9.61 -0.98 -9.41
N GLY A 138 -10.85 -1.50 -9.41
CA GLY A 138 -11.64 -1.67 -10.62
C GLY A 138 -11.88 -0.34 -11.34
N ALA A 139 -12.21 0.73 -10.62
CA ALA A 139 -12.40 2.05 -11.21
C ALA A 139 -11.11 2.58 -11.89
N ILE A 140 -9.94 2.37 -11.27
CA ILE A 140 -8.64 2.70 -11.88
C ILE A 140 -8.40 1.85 -13.12
N GLU A 141 -8.66 0.54 -13.07
CA GLU A 141 -8.44 -0.36 -14.19
C GLU A 141 -9.30 0.02 -15.41
N TYR A 142 -10.60 0.26 -15.18
CA TYR A 142 -11.57 0.56 -16.25
C TYR A 142 -11.68 2.05 -16.61
N GLY A 143 -10.91 2.94 -15.97
CA GLY A 143 -10.97 4.39 -16.23
C GLY A 143 -12.32 4.99 -15.88
N ARG A 144 -12.85 4.69 -14.69
CA ARG A 144 -14.14 5.20 -14.21
C ARG A 144 -13.98 6.11 -13.01
N CYS A 145 -14.80 7.16 -12.96
CA CYS A 145 -14.90 8.03 -11.80
C CYS A 145 -15.46 7.28 -10.58
N VAL A 146 -15.13 7.79 -9.39
CA VAL A 146 -15.66 7.29 -8.12
C VAL A 146 -16.28 8.43 -7.35
N SER A 147 -17.55 8.29 -6.95
CA SER A 147 -18.23 9.19 -6.03
C SER A 147 -18.25 8.61 -4.62
N PHE A 148 -18.21 9.47 -3.61
CA PHE A 148 -18.30 9.08 -2.20
C PHE A 148 -18.62 10.27 -1.29
N GLN A 149 -19.13 9.97 -0.08
CA GLN A 149 -19.18 10.90 1.04
C GLN A 149 -17.86 10.84 1.81
N TYR A 150 -17.26 12.00 2.06
CA TYR A 150 -15.98 12.14 2.75
C TYR A 150 -16.11 12.86 4.08
N TYR A 151 -15.69 12.21 5.15
CA TYR A 151 -15.71 12.73 6.51
C TYR A 151 -14.33 13.25 6.90
N ALA A 152 -14.21 14.56 7.00
CA ALA A 152 -12.97 15.24 7.41
C ALA A 152 -13.19 16.00 8.73
N PRO A 153 -12.14 16.36 9.48
CA PRO A 153 -12.28 17.16 10.70
C PRO A 153 -13.05 18.49 10.49
N LYS A 154 -12.99 19.04 9.28
CA LYS A 154 -13.68 20.28 8.89
C LYS A 154 -15.13 20.07 8.41
N GLY A 155 -15.65 18.84 8.49
CA GLY A 155 -17.02 18.50 8.10
C GLY A 155 -17.12 17.47 6.98
N GLU A 156 -18.35 17.20 6.59
CA GLU A 156 -18.72 16.23 5.57
C GLU A 156 -18.80 16.88 4.17
N SER A 157 -18.54 16.09 3.15
CA SER A 157 -18.65 16.59 1.78
C SER A 157 -18.72 15.44 0.78
N SER A 158 -19.57 15.58 -0.24
CA SER A 158 -19.58 14.71 -1.40
C SER A 158 -18.37 14.98 -2.29
N ARG A 159 -17.81 13.94 -2.86
CA ARG A 159 -16.69 14.03 -3.79
C ARG A 159 -16.92 13.16 -5.00
N LEU A 160 -16.47 13.64 -6.15
CA LEU A 160 -16.33 12.89 -7.40
C LEU A 160 -14.88 12.98 -7.86
N ILE A 161 -14.22 11.85 -7.97
CA ILE A 161 -12.79 11.81 -8.34
C ILE A 161 -12.56 10.94 -9.56
N GLU A 162 -11.50 11.24 -10.29
CA GLU A 162 -10.85 10.39 -11.28
C GLU A 162 -9.69 9.69 -10.57
N PRO A 163 -9.82 8.41 -10.21
CA PRO A 163 -8.82 7.73 -9.40
C PRO A 163 -7.65 7.25 -10.27
N TYR A 164 -6.41 7.40 -9.77
CA TYR A 164 -5.19 7.01 -10.47
C TYR A 164 -4.34 6.01 -9.71
N TYR A 165 -4.17 6.16 -8.38
CA TYR A 165 -3.35 5.28 -7.57
C TYR A 165 -4.02 4.93 -6.25
N LEU A 166 -3.92 3.64 -5.86
CA LEU A 166 -4.11 3.19 -4.49
C LEU A 166 -2.76 3.19 -3.78
N ILE A 167 -2.70 3.77 -2.60
CA ILE A 167 -1.47 3.98 -1.85
C ILE A 167 -1.65 3.48 -0.43
N PHE A 168 -0.76 2.57 0.03
CA PHE A 168 -0.67 2.20 1.43
C PHE A 168 0.49 2.94 2.07
N ARG A 169 0.20 3.82 3.02
CA ARG A 169 1.20 4.58 3.77
C ARG A 169 0.66 5.01 5.14
N TRP A 170 1.55 5.23 6.10
CA TRP A 170 1.19 5.60 7.48
C TRP A 170 0.10 4.67 8.06
N ALA A 171 0.31 3.36 7.90
CA ALA A 171 -0.62 2.30 8.32
C ALA A 171 -2.06 2.49 7.82
N SER A 172 -2.26 3.15 6.68
CA SER A 172 -3.58 3.45 6.13
C SER A 172 -3.60 3.40 4.60
N TRP A 173 -4.78 3.12 4.06
CA TRP A 173 -5.02 3.14 2.62
C TRP A 173 -5.56 4.50 2.17
N TYR A 174 -5.06 4.94 1.04
CA TYR A 174 -5.42 6.18 0.38
C TYR A 174 -5.68 5.93 -1.10
N VAL A 175 -6.53 6.79 -1.70
CA VAL A 175 -6.60 6.94 -3.15
C VAL A 175 -6.09 8.32 -3.54
N TRP A 176 -5.22 8.36 -4.53
CA TRP A 176 -4.78 9.55 -5.22
C TRP A 176 -5.61 9.72 -6.47
N GLY A 177 -6.25 10.88 -6.65
CA GLY A 177 -7.11 11.15 -7.78
C GLY A 177 -7.36 12.64 -7.99
N TYR A 178 -7.79 12.98 -9.22
CA TYR A 178 -8.22 14.32 -9.54
C TYR A 178 -9.63 14.55 -9.02
N CYS A 179 -9.78 15.50 -8.12
CA CYS A 179 -11.07 15.87 -7.51
C CYS A 179 -11.77 16.91 -8.40
N ARG A 180 -12.90 16.54 -9.01
CA ARG A 180 -13.63 17.42 -9.94
C ARG A 180 -14.17 18.70 -9.28
N GLU A 181 -14.63 18.62 -8.01
CA GLU A 181 -15.11 19.78 -7.28
C GLU A 181 -14.00 20.77 -6.91
N ARG A 182 -12.81 20.23 -6.61
CA ARG A 182 -11.66 21.08 -6.22
C ARG A 182 -10.75 21.43 -7.39
N LYS A 183 -10.94 20.78 -8.55
CA LYS A 183 -10.12 20.94 -9.75
C LYS A 183 -8.64 20.76 -9.47
N ASP A 184 -8.31 19.75 -8.66
CA ASP A 184 -6.94 19.52 -8.17
C ASP A 184 -6.75 18.04 -7.80
N TYR A 185 -5.51 17.57 -7.87
CA TYR A 185 -5.14 16.23 -7.42
C TYR A 185 -5.08 16.18 -5.89
N ARG A 186 -5.69 15.15 -5.30
CA ARG A 186 -5.80 15.00 -3.85
C ARG A 186 -5.67 13.57 -3.39
N LEU A 187 -5.17 13.45 -2.16
CA LEU A 187 -5.09 12.19 -1.44
C LEU A 187 -6.29 12.06 -0.49
N PHE A 188 -7.05 10.97 -0.63
CA PHE A 188 -8.21 10.69 0.21
C PHE A 188 -8.01 9.41 0.98
N LYS A 189 -8.19 9.45 2.31
CA LYS A 189 -8.07 8.28 3.19
C LYS A 189 -9.33 7.41 3.07
N LEU A 190 -9.17 6.12 2.73
CA LEU A 190 -10.30 5.20 2.48
C LEU A 190 -11.20 5.01 3.71
N ASN A 191 -10.63 5.04 4.93
CA ASN A 191 -11.41 4.91 6.16
C ASN A 191 -12.41 6.06 6.38
N ARG A 192 -12.18 7.21 5.73
CA ARG A 192 -13.05 8.40 5.81
C ARG A 192 -14.08 8.48 4.69
N MET A 193 -14.20 7.45 3.85
CA MET A 193 -15.15 7.39 2.74
C MET A 193 -16.31 6.48 3.10
N THR A 194 -17.51 6.89 2.73
CA THR A 194 -18.73 6.08 2.75
C THR A 194 -19.46 6.23 1.43
N GLU A 195 -20.42 5.36 1.17
CA GLU A 195 -21.29 5.42 -0.02
C GLU A 195 -20.51 5.46 -1.35
N LEU A 196 -19.43 4.65 -1.45
CA LEU A 196 -18.63 4.58 -2.66
C LEU A 196 -19.43 3.99 -3.80
N ARG A 197 -19.38 4.67 -4.96
CA ARG A 197 -20.00 4.22 -6.19
C ARG A 197 -19.07 4.46 -7.37
N MET A 198 -19.07 3.51 -8.31
CA MET A 198 -18.41 3.67 -9.59
C MET A 198 -19.34 4.43 -10.52
N GLU A 199 -18.84 5.50 -11.11
CA GLU A 199 -19.60 6.44 -11.93
C GLU A 199 -19.21 6.36 -13.41
N GLU A 200 -19.43 7.43 -14.18
CA GLU A 200 -19.12 7.51 -15.59
C GLU A 200 -17.63 7.31 -15.90
N PRO A 201 -17.30 6.85 -17.12
CA PRO A 201 -15.91 6.76 -17.56
C PRO A 201 -15.28 8.16 -17.69
N PHE A 202 -13.96 8.23 -17.53
CA PHE A 202 -13.17 9.43 -17.81
C PHE A 202 -11.98 9.09 -18.73
N GLU A 203 -11.50 10.09 -19.45
CA GLU A 203 -10.32 9.93 -20.28
C GLU A 203 -9.07 10.00 -19.41
N LYS A 204 -8.35 8.87 -19.32
CA LYS A 204 -7.12 8.79 -18.52
C LYS A 204 -6.03 9.69 -19.12
N GLN A 205 -5.60 10.66 -18.35
CA GLN A 205 -4.45 11.49 -18.65
C GLN A 205 -3.23 11.02 -17.84
N ALA A 206 -2.04 11.49 -18.22
CA ALA A 206 -0.85 11.28 -17.41
C ALA A 206 -1.01 12.04 -16.07
N ALA A 207 -1.32 11.33 -15.00
CA ALA A 207 -1.43 11.92 -13.69
C ALA A 207 -0.04 12.13 -13.07
N PRO A 208 0.22 13.23 -12.39
CA PRO A 208 1.44 13.41 -11.62
C PRO A 208 1.50 12.35 -10.51
N LEU A 209 2.69 11.81 -10.28
CA LEU A 209 2.91 10.99 -9.09
C LEU A 209 2.69 11.86 -7.84
N PRO A 210 2.01 11.35 -6.81
CA PRO A 210 1.86 12.09 -5.57
C PRO A 210 3.22 12.32 -4.92
N ASP A 211 3.48 13.55 -4.52
CA ASP A 211 4.57 13.81 -3.60
C ASP A 211 4.15 13.31 -2.21
N LEU A 212 4.73 12.18 -1.81
CA LEU A 212 4.46 11.53 -0.54
C LEU A 212 5.53 11.88 0.52
N SER A 213 6.35 12.92 0.30
CA SER A 213 7.27 13.39 1.32
C SER A 213 6.49 13.80 2.58
N ASN A 214 7.07 13.54 3.75
CA ASN A 214 6.43 13.92 5.01
C ASN A 214 6.21 15.45 5.08
N GLU A 215 7.10 16.21 4.48
CA GLU A 215 7.03 17.67 4.44
C GLU A 215 5.82 18.21 3.67
N THR A 216 5.45 17.53 2.56
CA THR A 216 4.31 17.95 1.74
C THR A 216 2.97 17.50 2.32
N VAL A 217 2.91 16.28 2.87
CA VAL A 217 1.64 15.72 3.38
C VAL A 217 1.38 16.13 4.82
N PHE A 218 2.44 16.26 5.62
CA PHE A 218 2.41 16.70 7.01
C PHE A 218 3.38 17.87 7.19
N PRO A 219 3.04 19.09 6.70
CA PRO A 219 3.89 20.23 6.94
C PRO A 219 4.02 20.45 8.46
N HIS A 220 5.25 20.40 8.95
CA HIS A 220 5.58 20.66 10.36
C HIS A 220 5.41 22.16 10.65
N SER A 221 4.18 22.63 10.71
CA SER A 221 3.86 24.05 10.89
C SER A 221 3.98 24.51 12.34
N HIS A 222 3.92 23.59 13.31
CA HIS A 222 3.93 23.88 14.74
C HIS A 222 4.98 23.06 15.47
N LEU A 223 6.08 23.69 15.90
CA LEU A 223 7.03 23.02 16.78
C LEU A 223 6.42 22.91 18.18
N VAL A 224 6.32 21.67 18.68
CA VAL A 224 5.86 21.38 20.02
C VAL A 224 7.03 21.07 20.91
N LYS A 225 7.07 21.70 22.11
CA LYS A 225 7.90 21.28 23.22
C LYS A 225 7.00 20.94 24.40
N ALA A 226 7.24 19.78 25.01
CA ALA A 226 6.47 19.30 26.14
C ALA A 226 7.35 18.53 27.12
N LEU A 227 7.05 18.63 28.40
CA LEU A 227 7.62 17.76 29.44
C LEU A 227 6.69 16.55 29.60
N ILE A 228 7.24 15.36 29.37
CA ILE A 228 6.49 14.10 29.40
C ILE A 228 7.00 13.27 30.59
N ALA A 229 6.10 12.67 31.32
CA ALA A 229 6.43 11.79 32.43
C ALA A 229 7.14 10.51 31.94
N PRO A 230 8.12 9.99 32.72
CA PRO A 230 9.03 8.93 32.27
C PRO A 230 8.33 7.60 31.92
N GLU A 231 7.17 7.33 32.50
CA GLU A 231 6.35 6.14 32.21
C GLU A 231 5.85 6.10 30.75
N TYR A 232 5.80 7.25 30.07
CA TYR A 232 5.41 7.34 28.66
C TYR A 232 6.58 7.28 27.68
N ARG A 233 7.80 6.99 28.14
CA ARG A 233 8.99 6.86 27.27
C ARG A 233 8.78 5.88 26.15
N TRP A 234 8.18 4.74 26.43
CA TRP A 234 7.89 3.70 25.44
C TRP A 234 7.08 4.24 24.26
N ARG A 235 6.07 5.06 24.56
CA ARG A 235 5.19 5.65 23.56
C ARG A 235 5.92 6.67 22.68
N LEU A 236 6.77 7.51 23.26
CA LEU A 236 7.58 8.46 22.51
C LEU A 236 8.51 7.74 21.53
N ILE A 237 9.15 6.65 21.98
CA ILE A 237 10.03 5.83 21.14
C ILE A 237 9.25 5.18 20.00
N GLU A 238 8.07 4.62 20.29
CA GLU A 238 7.22 3.94 19.30
C GLU A 238 6.69 4.90 18.23
N GLU A 239 6.20 6.09 18.64
CA GLU A 239 5.54 7.05 17.75
C GLU A 239 6.54 7.94 16.99
N TYR A 240 7.68 8.31 17.61
CA TYR A 240 8.57 9.36 17.11
C TYR A 240 10.05 8.96 17.04
N GLY A 241 10.43 7.81 17.61
CA GLY A 241 11.82 7.37 17.70
C GLY A 241 12.56 7.88 18.95
N SER A 242 13.76 7.34 19.19
CA SER A 242 14.57 7.63 20.40
C SER A 242 15.07 9.06 20.50
N ASP A 243 15.18 9.76 19.37
CA ASP A 243 15.84 11.07 19.28
C ASP A 243 14.87 12.25 19.48
N CYS A 244 13.58 11.96 19.70
CA CYS A 244 12.54 12.98 19.85
C CYS A 244 12.50 13.64 21.25
N PHE A 245 13.28 13.16 22.21
CA PHE A 245 13.29 13.68 23.58
C PHE A 245 14.69 13.68 24.22
N THR A 246 14.84 14.54 25.21
CA THR A 246 16.04 14.61 26.06
C THR A 246 15.65 14.41 27.51
N PRO A 247 16.22 13.43 28.25
CA PRO A 247 15.98 13.27 29.69
C PRO A 247 16.42 14.52 30.46
N GLN A 248 15.61 14.92 31.44
CA GLN A 248 15.87 16.02 32.34
C GLN A 248 16.33 15.52 33.71
N GLU A 249 16.90 16.39 34.55
CA GLU A 249 17.41 16.06 35.88
C GLU A 249 16.31 15.57 36.84
N ASP A 250 15.06 16.03 36.65
CA ASP A 250 13.88 15.61 37.42
C ASP A 250 13.29 14.29 36.93
N GLY A 251 13.93 13.62 35.95
CA GLY A 251 13.51 12.37 35.36
C GLY A 251 12.47 12.52 34.24
N LYS A 252 11.90 13.70 34.02
CA LYS A 252 11.00 13.96 32.90
C LYS A 252 11.71 13.94 31.57
N LEU A 253 10.97 13.83 30.50
CA LEU A 253 11.46 13.78 29.12
C LEU A 253 11.05 15.08 28.43
N LEU A 254 12.03 15.90 28.05
CA LEU A 254 11.79 17.08 27.21
C LEU A 254 11.62 16.62 25.76
N PHE A 255 10.38 16.56 25.31
CA PHE A 255 10.01 16.21 23.95
C PHE A 255 10.05 17.44 23.03
N SER A 256 10.51 17.25 21.79
CA SER A 256 10.51 18.28 20.74
C SER A 256 10.20 17.65 19.40
N PHE A 257 9.07 18.06 18.77
CA PHE A 257 8.64 17.53 17.46
C PHE A 257 7.70 18.50 16.73
N GLY A 258 7.68 18.41 15.39
CA GLY A 258 6.81 19.21 14.54
C GLY A 258 5.44 18.56 14.34
N PHE A 259 4.36 19.32 14.51
CA PHE A 259 2.98 18.88 14.25
C PHE A 259 2.34 19.68 13.12
N THR A 260 1.30 19.12 12.52
CA THR A 260 0.60 19.70 11.37
C THR A 260 -0.41 20.78 11.74
N ASP A 261 -1.10 20.61 12.89
CA ASP A 261 -2.19 21.48 13.32
C ASP A 261 -2.36 21.46 14.84
N GLU A 262 -3.00 22.52 15.34
CA GLU A 262 -3.20 22.73 16.78
C GLU A 262 -4.14 21.72 17.44
N ASP A 263 -5.17 21.24 16.74
CA ASP A 263 -6.15 20.29 17.29
C ASP A 263 -5.51 18.92 17.50
N THR A 264 -4.62 18.52 16.59
CA THR A 264 -3.77 17.32 16.76
C THR A 264 -2.87 17.44 17.99
N ILE A 265 -2.25 18.60 18.21
CA ILE A 265 -1.40 18.85 19.40
C ILE A 265 -2.23 18.72 20.69
N LEU A 266 -3.39 19.37 20.75
CA LEU A 266 -4.26 19.31 21.92
C LEU A 266 -4.70 17.88 22.23
N GLY A 267 -5.19 17.14 21.22
CA GLY A 267 -5.57 15.73 21.38
C GLY A 267 -4.41 14.86 21.84
N TRP A 268 -3.21 15.08 21.31
CA TRP A 268 -2.01 14.35 21.67
C TRP A 268 -1.60 14.61 23.12
N ILE A 269 -1.54 15.86 23.57
CA ILE A 269 -1.24 16.22 24.98
C ILE A 269 -2.27 15.59 25.94
N LEU A 270 -3.56 15.69 25.64
CA LEU A 270 -4.62 15.15 26.49
C LEU A 270 -4.58 13.61 26.58
N SER A 271 -4.05 12.94 25.57
CA SER A 271 -3.92 11.48 25.57
C SER A 271 -2.91 10.93 26.58
N PHE A 272 -2.09 11.77 27.21
CA PHE A 272 -1.18 11.41 28.30
C PHE A 272 -1.82 11.49 29.70
N GLN A 273 -3.13 11.76 29.80
CA GLN A 273 -3.89 11.72 31.08
C GLN A 273 -3.25 12.55 32.21
N GLY A 274 -2.64 13.69 31.89
CA GLY A 274 -1.93 14.54 32.85
C GLY A 274 -0.41 14.28 32.94
N GLY A 275 0.11 13.23 32.32
CA GLY A 275 1.55 12.95 32.25
C GLY A 275 2.32 13.79 31.23
N ALA A 276 1.68 14.81 30.62
CA ALA A 276 2.30 15.72 29.67
C ALA A 276 2.00 17.18 30.02
N GLU A 277 3.04 18.00 30.07
CA GLU A 277 2.94 19.45 30.22
C GLU A 277 3.41 20.13 28.93
N LEU A 278 2.50 20.83 28.22
CA LEU A 278 2.83 21.59 27.04
C LEU A 278 3.61 22.87 27.40
N LEU A 279 4.82 23.01 26.87
CA LEU A 279 5.64 24.22 27.03
C LEU A 279 5.43 25.17 25.86
N GLU A 280 5.57 24.67 24.62
CA GLU A 280 5.40 25.42 23.37
C GLU A 280 4.49 24.67 22.40
N PRO A 281 3.59 25.34 21.69
CA PRO A 281 3.34 26.79 21.71
C PRO A 281 2.51 27.24 22.93
N ALA A 282 2.93 28.32 23.59
CA ALA A 282 2.30 28.83 24.80
C ALA A 282 0.82 29.21 24.60
N ALA A 283 0.43 29.62 23.40
CA ALA A 283 -0.95 29.98 23.06
C ALA A 283 -1.94 28.80 23.31
N LEU A 284 -1.51 27.56 23.07
CA LEU A 284 -2.37 26.37 23.25
C LEU A 284 -2.58 26.00 24.73
N ARG A 285 -1.73 26.47 25.65
CA ARG A 285 -1.94 26.25 27.09
C ARG A 285 -3.27 26.85 27.58
N LYS A 286 -3.69 28.02 27.03
CA LYS A 286 -4.98 28.63 27.37
C LYS A 286 -6.14 27.75 26.90
N ARG A 287 -6.04 27.15 25.72
CA ARG A 287 -7.05 26.21 25.20
C ARG A 287 -7.15 24.95 26.06
N LEU A 288 -6.02 24.40 26.52
CA LEU A 288 -6.00 23.25 27.45
C LEU A 288 -6.67 23.57 28.78
N ILE A 289 -6.40 24.76 29.36
CA ILE A 289 -7.05 25.21 30.60
C ILE A 289 -8.57 25.33 30.40
N ALA A 290 -9.00 25.98 29.33
CA ALA A 290 -10.42 26.13 29.02
C ALA A 290 -11.12 24.78 28.82
N PHE A 291 -10.45 23.83 28.16
CA PHE A 291 -10.94 22.47 27.99
C PHE A 291 -11.07 21.72 29.33
N GLY A 292 -10.08 21.83 30.21
CA GLY A 292 -10.13 21.27 31.56
C GLY A 292 -11.32 21.82 32.38
N GLN A 293 -11.55 23.13 32.32
CA GLN A 293 -12.70 23.79 32.97
C GLN A 293 -14.05 23.30 32.41
N MET A 294 -14.11 23.12 31.09
CA MET A 294 -15.32 22.60 30.43
C MET A 294 -15.61 21.14 30.90
N LEU A 295 -14.59 20.28 30.93
CA LEU A 295 -14.74 18.91 31.42
C LEU A 295 -15.17 18.90 32.89
N GLN A 296 -14.54 19.69 33.76
CA GLN A 296 -14.91 19.81 35.13
C GLN A 296 -16.40 20.18 35.30
N LYS A 297 -16.88 21.20 34.58
CA LYS A 297 -18.28 21.60 34.58
C LYS A 297 -19.21 20.48 34.12
N GLN A 298 -18.84 19.80 33.00
CA GLN A 298 -19.66 18.75 32.41
C GLN A 298 -19.86 17.54 33.34
N TYR A 299 -18.87 17.22 34.20
CA TYR A 299 -18.91 16.05 35.09
C TYR A 299 -19.09 16.39 36.57
N SER A 300 -19.17 17.69 36.96
CA SER A 300 -19.47 18.09 38.32
C SER A 300 -20.97 18.14 38.62
N ASP A 301 -21.82 18.26 37.59
CA ASP A 301 -23.28 18.30 37.71
C ASP A 301 -23.93 16.91 37.58
N SER A 302 -23.11 15.84 37.69
CA SER A 302 -23.53 14.44 37.72
C SER A 302 -23.28 13.84 39.09
#